data_55421bb8b6fc95a9923f2f0234b1575d
#
_entry.id   55421bb8b6fc95a9923f2f0234b1575d
#
_cell.length_a   1.000
_cell.length_b   1.000
_cell.length_c   1.000
_cell.angle_alpha   90.00
_cell.angle_beta   90.00
_cell.angle_gamma   90.00
#
_symmetry.space_group_name_H-M   'P 1'
#
loop_
_entity.id
_entity.type
_entity.pdbx_description
1 polymer ?
#
loop_
_entity_poly.entity_id
_entity_poly.type
_entity_poly.pdbx_seq_one_letter_code
_entity_poly.pdbx_strand_id
1 'polypeptide(L)'
;MKGKKALTLTVVANMTSNYSEGLGNIASVQKVFKNRKVYTIRSRESLKNAIMVQSGMYDDLETEVDGATQKLANKDLNVSNCRALEGGYMSTKGTTNIRKSSFYLTDAISCESFVNETRFHNNLYLASMEAKRKNINLQEKAGEVGLMPYQYEYDKSLKIYSLTIDLEMIGKDENFAQEEGYKEADNKEKANRVNLILNAVENLSLTVKGNLDNAEPIFIVGGLSDRKTHYFENVVNVKEDKLIISDDLEEKIKKGYYVGLLEGNALENESEIKSRLNTISISKFFENIKNEVDTYFEV
;
A
#
# COMPACT_ATOMS: atom_id res chain seq x y z
N MET A 1 19.69 -6.76 19.07
CA MET A 1 19.70 -5.54 18.18
C MET A 1 19.50 -4.25 18.98
N LYS A 2 20.47 -3.91 19.84
CA LYS A 2 20.39 -2.68 20.68
C LYS A 2 20.21 -1.43 19.82
N GLY A 3 19.22 -0.61 20.14
CA GLY A 3 18.99 0.71 19.54
C GLY A 3 18.07 0.73 18.31
N LYS A 4 17.66 -0.40 17.76
CA LYS A 4 16.65 -0.41 16.68
C LYS A 4 15.27 -0.19 17.27
N LYS A 5 14.42 0.59 16.57
CA LYS A 5 13.08 0.99 17.04
C LYS A 5 12.01 0.87 15.98
N ALA A 6 12.42 0.81 14.73
CA ALA A 6 11.52 0.77 13.59
C ALA A 6 12.08 -0.10 12.47
N LEU A 7 11.20 -0.50 11.56
CA LEU A 7 11.54 -1.02 10.26
C LEU A 7 11.12 0.02 9.22
N THR A 8 12.02 0.37 8.30
CA THR A 8 11.74 1.34 7.23
C THR A 8 12.01 0.72 5.87
N LEU A 9 11.09 0.93 4.95
CA LEU A 9 11.17 0.46 3.55
C LEU A 9 10.83 1.63 2.62
N THR A 10 11.49 1.73 1.48
CA THR A 10 11.04 2.55 0.35
C THR A 10 11.01 1.68 -0.89
N VAL A 11 9.90 1.69 -1.57
CA VAL A 11 9.52 0.75 -2.64
C VAL A 11 9.27 1.52 -3.92
N VAL A 12 9.80 1.01 -5.02
CA VAL A 12 9.38 1.34 -6.39
C VAL A 12 8.58 0.16 -6.91
N ALA A 13 7.35 0.40 -7.33
CA ALA A 13 6.47 -0.64 -7.88
C ALA A 13 5.66 -0.08 -9.06
N ASN A 14 5.31 -0.96 -9.99
CA ASN A 14 4.43 -0.61 -11.09
C ASN A 14 2.98 -0.87 -10.71
N MET A 15 2.16 0.18 -10.55
CA MET A 15 0.79 0.03 -10.07
C MET A 15 -0.16 1.05 -10.68
N THR A 16 -1.43 0.67 -10.76
CA THR A 16 -2.53 1.57 -11.14
C THR A 16 -2.81 2.59 -10.05
N SER A 17 -3.23 3.78 -10.47
CA SER A 17 -3.66 4.84 -9.55
C SER A 17 -5.07 4.59 -8.98
N ASN A 18 -5.40 5.27 -7.91
CA ASN A 18 -6.77 5.36 -7.45
C ASN A 18 -7.62 6.13 -8.46
N TYR A 19 -8.89 5.77 -8.52
CA TYR A 19 -9.89 6.59 -9.19
C TYR A 19 -10.53 7.54 -8.18
N SER A 20 -10.79 8.76 -8.62
CA SER A 20 -11.72 9.68 -7.95
C SER A 20 -13.15 9.27 -8.27
N GLU A 21 -14.10 9.77 -7.50
CA GLU A 21 -15.52 9.59 -7.83
C GLU A 21 -15.80 10.18 -9.21
N GLY A 22 -16.44 9.36 -10.06
CA GLY A 22 -16.78 9.77 -11.41
C GLY A 22 -18.02 10.67 -11.40
N LEU A 23 -17.99 11.71 -12.24
CA LEU A 23 -19.19 12.46 -12.58
C LEU A 23 -19.87 11.77 -13.76
N GLY A 24 -20.99 11.07 -13.49
CA GLY A 24 -21.71 10.31 -14.51
C GLY A 24 -20.87 9.16 -15.09
N ASN A 25 -20.69 9.15 -16.41
CA ASN A 25 -19.99 8.07 -17.13
C ASN A 25 -18.47 8.29 -17.27
N ILE A 26 -17.91 9.26 -16.57
CA ILE A 26 -16.46 9.56 -16.64
C ILE A 26 -15.83 9.29 -15.28
N ALA A 27 -14.80 8.46 -15.25
CA ALA A 27 -13.98 8.22 -14.06
C ALA A 27 -12.55 8.70 -14.30
N SER A 28 -12.07 9.57 -13.42
CA SER A 28 -10.72 10.14 -13.48
C SER A 28 -9.80 9.49 -12.45
N VAL A 29 -8.51 9.34 -12.75
CA VAL A 29 -7.51 8.95 -11.77
C VAL A 29 -7.21 10.11 -10.82
N GLN A 30 -6.88 9.78 -9.56
CA GLN A 30 -6.44 10.78 -8.59
C GLN A 30 -5.09 11.36 -8.98
N LYS A 31 -4.96 12.67 -8.84
CA LYS A 31 -3.80 13.43 -9.27
C LYS A 31 -3.33 14.39 -8.19
N VAL A 32 -2.03 14.69 -8.21
CA VAL A 32 -1.41 15.73 -7.41
C VAL A 32 -0.60 16.66 -8.32
N PHE A 33 -0.71 17.97 -8.09
CA PHE A 33 0.09 18.97 -8.77
C PHE A 33 1.36 19.25 -7.95
N LYS A 34 2.52 18.96 -8.54
CA LYS A 34 3.83 19.16 -7.91
C LYS A 34 4.82 19.63 -8.97
N ASN A 35 5.71 20.56 -8.64
CA ASN A 35 6.78 21.03 -9.54
C ASN A 35 6.27 21.44 -10.94
N ARG A 36 5.13 22.12 -11.02
CA ARG A 36 4.47 22.58 -12.26
C ARG A 36 4.03 21.45 -13.21
N LYS A 37 3.95 20.22 -12.73
CA LYS A 37 3.49 19.03 -13.45
C LYS A 37 2.38 18.32 -12.67
N VAL A 38 1.61 17.52 -13.37
CA VAL A 38 0.59 16.66 -12.78
C VAL A 38 1.15 15.26 -12.66
N TYR A 39 1.01 14.65 -11.48
CA TYR A 39 1.39 13.27 -11.20
C TYR A 39 0.15 12.50 -10.75
N THR A 40 0.13 11.21 -11.02
CA THR A 40 -0.92 10.31 -10.51
C THR A 40 -0.52 9.73 -9.17
N ILE A 41 -1.53 9.39 -8.37
CA ILE A 41 -1.29 8.84 -7.04
C ILE A 41 -2.12 7.57 -6.77
N ARG A 42 -1.57 6.72 -5.93
CA ARG A 42 -2.34 5.79 -5.12
C ARG A 42 -2.19 6.22 -3.66
N SER A 43 -3.32 6.55 -3.04
CA SER A 43 -3.31 7.10 -1.70
C SER A 43 -2.79 6.09 -0.67
N ARG A 44 -2.13 6.59 0.35
CA ARG A 44 -1.66 5.80 1.50
C ARG A 44 -2.80 5.03 2.18
N GLU A 45 -4.01 5.59 2.21
CA GLU A 45 -5.19 4.94 2.76
C GLU A 45 -5.55 3.69 1.94
N SER A 46 -5.53 3.80 0.61
CA SER A 46 -5.77 2.68 -0.29
C SER A 46 -4.69 1.61 -0.18
N LEU A 47 -3.41 2.00 -0.12
CA LEU A 47 -2.30 1.08 0.09
C LEU A 47 -2.41 0.38 1.44
N LYS A 48 -2.65 1.14 2.50
CA LYS A 48 -2.82 0.61 3.85
C LYS A 48 -3.94 -0.40 3.92
N ASN A 49 -5.10 -0.07 3.34
CA ASN A 49 -6.23 -0.98 3.28
C ASN A 49 -5.88 -2.29 2.54
N ALA A 50 -5.22 -2.20 1.38
CA ALA A 50 -4.79 -3.38 0.63
C ALA A 50 -3.83 -4.27 1.44
N ILE A 51 -2.85 -3.66 2.12
CA ILE A 51 -1.91 -4.37 2.99
C ILE A 51 -2.64 -5.04 4.16
N MET A 52 -3.55 -4.33 4.84
CA MET A 52 -4.33 -4.87 5.97
C MET A 52 -5.23 -6.05 5.56
N VAL A 53 -5.87 -5.95 4.39
CA VAL A 53 -6.69 -7.04 3.84
C VAL A 53 -5.81 -8.25 3.49
N GLN A 54 -4.73 -8.05 2.74
CA GLN A 54 -3.88 -9.16 2.27
C GLN A 54 -3.05 -9.80 3.39
N SER A 55 -2.77 -9.06 4.45
CA SER A 55 -2.10 -9.60 5.65
C SER A 55 -3.05 -10.35 6.59
N GLY A 56 -4.36 -10.39 6.31
CA GLY A 56 -5.36 -11.01 7.20
C GLY A 56 -5.56 -10.26 8.52
N MET A 57 -5.09 -9.00 8.62
CA MET A 57 -5.23 -8.24 9.86
C MET A 57 -6.67 -7.87 10.19
N TYR A 58 -7.57 -7.88 9.21
CA TYR A 58 -9.00 -7.62 9.41
C TYR A 58 -9.84 -8.87 9.68
N ASP A 59 -9.27 -10.06 9.57
CA ASP A 59 -10.04 -11.32 9.57
C ASP A 59 -10.81 -11.54 10.88
N ASP A 60 -10.24 -11.10 12.02
CA ASP A 60 -10.86 -11.25 13.33
C ASP A 60 -11.64 -9.99 13.79
N LEU A 61 -11.85 -9.02 12.88
CA LEU A 61 -12.52 -7.76 13.21
C LEU A 61 -14.04 -7.86 13.02
N GLU A 62 -14.77 -7.79 14.12
CA GLU A 62 -16.22 -7.67 14.11
C GLU A 62 -16.66 -6.24 14.41
N THR A 63 -17.54 -5.70 13.56
CA THR A 63 -18.07 -4.33 13.71
C THR A 63 -19.59 -4.32 13.70
N GLU A 64 -20.15 -3.35 14.42
CA GLU A 64 -21.58 -3.01 14.42
C GLU A 64 -21.79 -1.63 13.82
N VAL A 65 -22.96 -1.42 13.23
CA VAL A 65 -23.38 -0.10 12.71
C VAL A 65 -24.29 0.56 13.76
N ASP A 66 -23.90 1.77 14.21
CA ASP A 66 -24.70 2.59 15.10
C ASP A 66 -24.89 3.98 14.45
N GLY A 67 -26.05 4.19 13.85
CA GLY A 67 -26.31 5.35 13.01
C GLY A 67 -25.44 5.35 11.76
N ALA A 68 -24.62 6.39 11.58
CA ALA A 68 -23.66 6.51 10.47
C ALA A 68 -22.24 6.06 10.85
N THR A 69 -22.04 5.48 12.04
CA THR A 69 -20.72 5.16 12.58
C THR A 69 -20.55 3.65 12.74
N GLN A 70 -19.40 3.13 12.34
CA GLN A 70 -19.00 1.77 12.66
C GLN A 70 -18.34 1.73 14.04
N LYS A 71 -18.70 0.75 14.83
CA LYS A 71 -18.15 0.49 16.17
C LYS A 71 -17.66 -0.94 16.25
N LEU A 72 -16.72 -1.20 17.15
CA LEU A 72 -16.35 -2.58 17.49
C LEU A 72 -17.53 -3.28 18.15
N ALA A 73 -17.87 -4.49 17.67
CA ALA A 73 -18.91 -5.33 18.26
C ALA A 73 -18.51 -5.76 19.68
N ASN A 74 -17.25 -6.16 19.86
CA ASN A 74 -16.69 -6.49 21.16
C ASN A 74 -15.91 -5.30 21.75
N LYS A 75 -16.30 -4.85 22.93
CA LYS A 75 -15.71 -3.68 23.63
C LYS A 75 -14.38 -3.99 24.31
N ASP A 76 -14.06 -5.26 24.51
CA ASP A 76 -12.82 -5.69 25.15
C ASP A 76 -11.65 -5.79 24.15
N LEU A 77 -11.92 -5.49 22.88
CA LEU A 77 -10.87 -5.45 21.85
C LEU A 77 -9.98 -4.23 22.02
N ASN A 78 -8.70 -4.50 22.04
CA ASN A 78 -7.62 -3.53 22.02
C ASN A 78 -6.48 -4.06 21.14
N VAL A 79 -5.41 -3.30 20.94
CA VAL A 79 -4.34 -3.72 20.03
C VAL A 79 -3.65 -5.00 20.48
N SER A 80 -3.60 -5.32 21.76
CA SER A 80 -2.92 -6.54 22.19
C SER A 80 -3.61 -7.83 21.73
N ASN A 81 -4.93 -7.78 21.58
CA ASN A 81 -5.75 -8.93 21.20
C ASN A 81 -6.47 -8.82 19.84
N CYS A 82 -6.36 -7.68 19.16
CA CYS A 82 -6.96 -7.46 17.84
C CYS A 82 -5.96 -6.83 16.86
N ARG A 83 -5.57 -7.58 15.85
CA ARG A 83 -4.60 -7.16 14.82
C ARG A 83 -5.07 -5.96 14.01
N ALA A 84 -6.36 -5.86 13.72
CA ALA A 84 -6.93 -4.77 12.95
C ALA A 84 -6.64 -3.39 13.56
N LEU A 85 -6.55 -3.31 14.88
CA LEU A 85 -6.31 -2.07 15.59
C LEU A 85 -4.86 -1.56 15.50
N GLU A 86 -3.93 -2.35 14.93
CA GLU A 86 -2.60 -1.85 14.55
C GLU A 86 -2.69 -0.71 13.52
N GLY A 87 -3.75 -0.69 12.73
CA GLY A 87 -4.05 0.41 11.80
C GLY A 87 -4.33 1.76 12.46
N GLY A 88 -4.47 1.79 13.78
CA GLY A 88 -4.91 2.95 14.55
C GLY A 88 -6.44 3.03 14.66
N TYR A 89 -6.93 3.67 15.72
CA TYR A 89 -8.36 3.85 15.95
C TYR A 89 -8.67 5.14 16.71
N MET A 90 -9.92 5.55 16.65
CA MET A 90 -10.50 6.57 17.52
C MET A 90 -11.81 6.03 18.09
N SER A 91 -11.93 6.05 19.42
CA SER A 91 -13.16 5.69 20.13
C SER A 91 -13.68 6.92 20.88
N THR A 92 -14.96 7.22 20.69
CA THR A 92 -15.63 8.38 21.32
C THR A 92 -16.61 7.96 22.43
N LYS A 93 -16.58 6.68 22.85
CA LYS A 93 -17.47 6.16 23.86
C LYS A 93 -16.92 6.38 25.25
N GLY A 94 -17.54 7.29 26.02
CA GLY A 94 -17.05 7.73 27.31
C GLY A 94 -15.91 8.76 27.15
N THR A 95 -14.71 8.43 27.59
CA THR A 95 -13.51 9.22 27.32
C THR A 95 -13.07 8.97 25.88
N THR A 96 -12.73 10.03 25.13
CA THR A 96 -12.20 9.86 23.77
C THR A 96 -10.80 9.26 23.81
N ASN A 97 -10.68 8.06 23.32
CA ASN A 97 -9.40 7.36 23.18
C ASN A 97 -8.94 7.40 21.72
N ILE A 98 -7.72 7.84 21.50
CA ILE A 98 -7.09 7.85 20.19
C ILE A 98 -5.81 7.03 20.27
N ARG A 99 -5.63 6.08 19.34
CA ARG A 99 -4.38 5.38 19.16
C ARG A 99 -3.86 5.60 17.75
N LYS A 100 -2.60 5.98 17.65
CA LYS A 100 -1.91 6.09 16.36
C LYS A 100 -1.70 4.71 15.75
N SER A 101 -1.57 4.68 14.44
CA SER A 101 -1.15 3.46 13.75
C SER A 101 0.24 3.01 14.18
N SER A 102 0.46 1.70 14.25
CA SER A 102 1.81 1.14 14.44
C SER A 102 2.66 1.18 13.18
N PHE A 103 2.07 1.46 12.03
CA PHE A 103 2.80 1.62 10.77
C PHE A 103 2.24 2.75 9.92
N TYR A 104 3.12 3.39 9.20
CA TYR A 104 2.87 4.58 8.41
C TYR A 104 3.26 4.35 6.96
N LEU A 105 2.47 4.89 6.05
CA LEU A 105 2.71 4.86 4.61
C LEU A 105 2.70 6.28 4.06
N THR A 106 3.49 6.51 3.02
CA THR A 106 3.33 7.67 2.14
C THR A 106 2.36 7.34 1.01
N ASP A 107 1.85 8.35 0.34
CA ASP A 107 1.18 8.14 -0.94
C ASP A 107 2.19 7.55 -1.95
N ALA A 108 1.73 6.63 -2.80
CA ALA A 108 2.52 6.18 -3.95
C ALA A 108 2.31 7.17 -5.09
N ILE A 109 3.34 7.97 -5.35
CA ILE A 109 3.31 9.00 -6.39
C ILE A 109 4.04 8.49 -7.62
N SER A 110 3.49 8.73 -8.82
CA SER A 110 4.12 8.34 -10.08
C SER A 110 5.48 9.02 -10.25
N CYS A 111 6.43 8.28 -10.80
CA CYS A 111 7.79 8.78 -11.07
C CYS A 111 7.79 9.81 -12.20
N GLU A 112 6.90 9.60 -13.20
CA GLU A 112 6.73 10.49 -14.34
C GLU A 112 5.44 11.29 -14.27
N SER A 113 5.41 12.42 -14.98
CA SER A 113 4.22 13.24 -15.08
C SER A 113 3.13 12.53 -15.89
N PHE A 114 1.89 12.69 -15.45
CA PHE A 114 0.74 12.09 -16.10
C PHE A 114 0.52 12.63 -17.51
N VAL A 115 0.38 11.72 -18.44
CA VAL A 115 -0.14 12.01 -19.79
C VAL A 115 -1.53 11.43 -19.86
N ASN A 116 -2.51 12.26 -20.21
CA ASN A 116 -3.90 11.84 -20.22
C ASN A 116 -4.14 10.76 -21.28
N GLU A 117 -4.51 9.58 -20.82
CA GLU A 117 -4.97 8.47 -21.66
C GLU A 117 -6.40 8.10 -21.23
N THR A 118 -7.34 8.26 -22.14
CA THR A 118 -8.75 7.94 -21.88
C THR A 118 -9.15 6.67 -22.64
N ARG A 119 -9.66 5.70 -21.91
CA ARG A 119 -10.22 4.47 -22.48
C ARG A 119 -11.72 4.55 -22.54
N PHE A 120 -12.25 4.28 -23.72
CA PHE A 120 -13.69 4.24 -24.00
C PHE A 120 -14.17 2.78 -23.98
N HIS A 121 -15.26 2.54 -23.28
CA HIS A 121 -15.91 1.25 -23.17
C HIS A 121 -17.39 1.36 -23.36
N ASN A 122 -18.02 0.24 -23.78
CA ASN A 122 -19.47 0.10 -23.79
C ASN A 122 -19.85 -1.37 -23.54
N ASN A 123 -21.13 -1.59 -23.31
CA ASN A 123 -21.73 -2.91 -23.17
C ASN A 123 -22.35 -3.42 -24.50
N LEU A 124 -21.67 -3.19 -25.62
CA LEU A 124 -22.17 -3.42 -26.96
C LEU A 124 -22.73 -4.83 -27.17
N TYR A 125 -22.06 -5.86 -26.62
CA TYR A 125 -22.53 -7.25 -26.75
C TYR A 125 -23.93 -7.43 -26.16
N LEU A 126 -24.15 -7.00 -24.91
CA LEU A 126 -25.43 -7.12 -24.24
C LEU A 126 -26.51 -6.29 -24.93
N ALA A 127 -26.19 -5.04 -25.30
CA ALA A 127 -27.11 -4.17 -26.05
C ALA A 127 -27.49 -4.79 -27.42
N SER A 128 -26.55 -5.41 -28.12
CA SER A 128 -26.80 -6.09 -29.40
C SER A 128 -27.71 -7.32 -29.27
N MET A 129 -27.54 -8.09 -28.16
CA MET A 129 -28.43 -9.24 -27.89
C MET A 129 -29.87 -8.76 -27.61
N GLU A 130 -30.03 -7.72 -26.81
CA GLU A 130 -31.34 -7.12 -26.51
C GLU A 130 -31.99 -6.51 -27.77
N ALA A 131 -31.18 -5.81 -28.58
CA ALA A 131 -31.64 -5.28 -29.87
C ALA A 131 -32.20 -6.36 -30.80
N LYS A 132 -31.49 -7.50 -30.93
CA LYS A 132 -31.96 -8.66 -31.68
C LYS A 132 -33.25 -9.22 -31.12
N ARG A 133 -33.33 -9.39 -29.82
CA ARG A 133 -34.54 -9.93 -29.12
C ARG A 133 -35.77 -9.05 -29.35
N LYS A 134 -35.57 -7.72 -29.33
CA LYS A 134 -36.64 -6.73 -29.51
C LYS A 134 -36.87 -6.33 -30.99
N ASN A 135 -36.07 -6.84 -31.92
CA ASN A 135 -36.06 -6.42 -33.33
C ASN A 135 -35.89 -4.88 -33.49
N ILE A 136 -34.92 -4.30 -32.73
CA ILE A 136 -34.63 -2.87 -32.72
C ILE A 136 -33.30 -2.64 -33.47
N ASN A 137 -33.25 -1.57 -34.27
CA ASN A 137 -32.01 -1.10 -34.85
C ASN A 137 -31.15 -0.41 -33.75
N LEU A 138 -30.01 -1.03 -33.40
CA LEU A 138 -29.12 -0.58 -32.36
C LEU A 138 -28.54 0.83 -32.63
N GLN A 139 -28.30 1.18 -33.90
CA GLN A 139 -27.73 2.49 -34.25
C GLN A 139 -28.73 3.65 -34.07
N GLU A 140 -30.01 3.38 -34.30
CA GLU A 140 -31.04 4.40 -34.21
C GLU A 140 -31.60 4.55 -32.79
N LYS A 141 -31.60 3.46 -32.04
CA LYS A 141 -32.31 3.38 -30.75
C LYS A 141 -31.44 2.77 -29.64
N ALA A 142 -30.19 3.21 -29.54
CA ALA A 142 -29.22 2.69 -28.58
C ALA A 142 -29.71 2.77 -27.12
N GLY A 143 -30.42 3.84 -26.75
CA GLY A 143 -30.97 4.01 -25.40
C GLY A 143 -32.07 3.02 -25.04
N GLU A 144 -32.88 2.56 -26.01
CA GLU A 144 -33.96 1.58 -25.76
C GLU A 144 -33.47 0.17 -25.44
N VAL A 145 -32.20 -0.11 -25.78
CA VAL A 145 -31.56 -1.41 -25.54
C VAL A 145 -30.47 -1.32 -24.47
N GLY A 146 -30.39 -0.20 -23.75
CA GLY A 146 -29.50 -0.03 -22.63
C GLY A 146 -28.02 0.04 -23.00
N LEU A 147 -27.69 0.52 -24.22
CA LEU A 147 -26.28 0.79 -24.57
C LEU A 147 -25.74 1.93 -23.71
N MET A 148 -24.78 1.64 -22.85
CA MET A 148 -24.19 2.62 -21.93
C MET A 148 -22.71 2.80 -22.25
N PRO A 149 -22.33 3.84 -22.99
CA PRO A 149 -20.93 4.21 -23.14
C PRO A 149 -20.39 4.82 -21.84
N TYR A 150 -19.15 4.46 -21.47
CA TYR A 150 -18.44 5.08 -20.38
C TYR A 150 -16.96 5.27 -20.72
N GLN A 151 -16.33 6.24 -20.07
CA GLN A 151 -14.93 6.56 -20.24
C GLN A 151 -14.23 6.54 -18.90
N TYR A 152 -12.98 6.12 -18.89
CA TYR A 152 -12.11 6.31 -17.75
C TYR A 152 -10.68 6.63 -18.18
N GLU A 153 -10.05 7.49 -17.41
CA GLU A 153 -8.61 7.70 -17.54
C GLU A 153 -7.89 6.43 -17.10
N TYR A 154 -6.79 6.10 -17.77
CA TYR A 154 -5.95 4.97 -17.41
C TYR A 154 -4.59 5.46 -16.98
N ASP A 155 -4.08 4.92 -15.88
CA ASP A 155 -2.71 5.06 -15.44
C ASP A 155 -2.25 3.81 -14.73
N LYS A 156 -1.21 3.21 -15.27
CA LYS A 156 -0.39 2.19 -14.63
C LYS A 156 1.06 2.57 -14.88
N SER A 157 1.76 2.96 -13.83
CA SER A 157 3.10 3.55 -13.92
C SER A 157 3.96 3.18 -12.71
N LEU A 158 5.26 3.36 -12.83
CA LEU A 158 6.18 3.28 -11.70
C LEU A 158 5.82 4.33 -10.67
N LYS A 159 5.62 3.90 -9.43
CA LYS A 159 5.33 4.76 -8.28
C LYS A 159 6.26 4.45 -7.14
N ILE A 160 6.53 5.47 -6.33
CA ILE A 160 7.36 5.35 -5.14
C ILE A 160 6.50 5.59 -3.91
N TYR A 161 6.63 4.70 -2.93
CA TYR A 161 6.07 4.87 -1.60
C TYR A 161 7.03 4.38 -0.52
N SER A 162 6.84 4.87 0.70
CA SER A 162 7.59 4.42 1.86
C SER A 162 6.67 3.85 2.91
N LEU A 163 7.15 2.83 3.61
CA LEU A 163 6.52 2.20 4.76
C LEU A 163 7.47 2.31 5.95
N THR A 164 6.96 2.70 7.11
CA THR A 164 7.70 2.64 8.38
C THR A 164 6.82 1.97 9.43
N ILE A 165 7.33 0.91 10.05
CA ILE A 165 6.68 0.20 11.16
C ILE A 165 7.39 0.59 12.46
N ASP A 166 6.63 1.07 13.44
CA ASP A 166 7.09 1.35 14.79
C ASP A 166 7.08 0.04 15.59
N LEU A 167 8.24 -0.62 15.70
CA LEU A 167 8.36 -1.91 16.35
C LEU A 167 8.08 -1.86 17.86
N GLU A 168 8.26 -0.69 18.48
CA GLU A 168 7.97 -0.50 19.89
C GLU A 168 6.47 -0.37 20.20
N MET A 169 5.64 -0.08 19.17
CA MET A 169 4.18 0.05 19.30
C MET A 169 3.42 -1.22 18.94
N ILE A 170 4.04 -2.16 18.22
CA ILE A 170 3.36 -3.39 17.80
C ILE A 170 2.87 -4.18 19.02
N GLY A 171 1.61 -4.58 18.98
CA GLY A 171 1.00 -5.39 20.03
C GLY A 171 0.76 -4.68 21.36
N LYS A 172 0.89 -3.34 21.39
CA LYS A 172 0.69 -2.52 22.58
C LYS A 172 -0.44 -1.53 22.40
N ASP A 173 -1.22 -1.34 23.45
CA ASP A 173 -2.25 -0.31 23.48
C ASP A 173 -2.09 0.60 24.69
N GLU A 174 -1.64 1.83 24.44
CA GLU A 174 -1.35 2.81 25.49
C GLU A 174 -2.60 3.21 26.28
N ASN A 175 -3.78 3.15 25.65
CA ASN A 175 -5.05 3.50 26.29
C ASN A 175 -5.48 2.48 27.35
N PHE A 176 -5.01 1.24 27.26
CA PHE A 176 -5.32 0.15 28.18
C PHE A 176 -4.17 -0.18 29.14
N ALA A 177 -3.00 0.41 28.95
CA ALA A 177 -1.77 0.06 29.70
C ALA A 177 -1.89 0.19 31.22
N GLN A 178 -2.86 0.97 31.75
CA GLN A 178 -3.11 1.16 33.17
C GLN A 178 -4.28 0.29 33.70
N GLU A 179 -4.95 -0.46 32.83
CA GLU A 179 -6.06 -1.31 33.25
C GLU A 179 -5.56 -2.58 33.93
N GLU A 180 -6.26 -2.99 35.00
CA GLU A 180 -5.93 -4.22 35.72
C GLU A 180 -6.09 -5.43 34.80
N GLY A 181 -5.02 -6.25 34.73
CA GLY A 181 -5.00 -7.44 33.87
C GLY A 181 -4.61 -7.20 32.44
N TYR A 182 -4.35 -5.96 31.99
CA TYR A 182 -3.83 -5.70 30.65
C TYR A 182 -2.48 -6.38 30.46
N LYS A 183 -2.33 -7.02 29.29
CA LYS A 183 -1.07 -7.61 28.82
C LYS A 183 -0.86 -7.22 27.37
N GLU A 184 0.37 -6.86 27.03
CA GLU A 184 0.76 -6.70 25.63
C GLU A 184 0.70 -8.05 24.89
N ALA A 185 0.59 -8.01 23.57
CA ALA A 185 0.79 -9.21 22.75
C ALA A 185 2.20 -9.79 23.03
N ASP A 186 2.31 -11.11 23.03
CA ASP A 186 3.61 -11.76 23.21
C ASP A 186 4.56 -11.47 22.03
N ASN A 187 5.84 -11.74 22.22
CA ASN A 187 6.87 -11.44 21.23
C ASN A 187 6.64 -12.19 19.92
N LYS A 188 6.15 -13.42 19.99
CA LYS A 188 5.84 -14.24 18.81
C LYS A 188 4.71 -13.60 18.00
N GLU A 189 3.65 -13.15 18.66
CA GLU A 189 2.54 -12.45 17.98
C GLU A 189 2.98 -11.11 17.41
N LYS A 190 3.84 -10.35 18.13
CA LYS A 190 4.41 -9.09 17.61
C LYS A 190 5.22 -9.32 16.35
N ALA A 191 6.13 -10.29 16.35
CA ALA A 191 6.92 -10.67 15.17
C ALA A 191 6.01 -11.11 14.02
N ASN A 192 5.00 -11.95 14.30
CA ASN A 192 4.05 -12.43 13.33
C ASN A 192 3.28 -11.26 12.65
N ARG A 193 2.82 -10.27 13.40
CA ARG A 193 2.12 -9.09 12.82
C ARG A 193 3.00 -8.32 11.84
N VAL A 194 4.26 -8.10 12.19
CA VAL A 194 5.21 -7.43 11.30
C VAL A 194 5.45 -8.28 10.06
N ASN A 195 5.67 -9.58 10.22
CA ASN A 195 5.92 -10.51 9.11
C ASN A 195 4.71 -10.64 8.18
N LEU A 196 3.47 -10.57 8.68
CA LEU A 196 2.25 -10.53 7.87
C LEU A 196 2.19 -9.25 7.00
N ILE A 197 2.54 -8.09 7.55
CA ILE A 197 2.65 -6.84 6.77
C ILE A 197 3.73 -6.99 5.69
N LEU A 198 4.89 -7.53 6.03
CA LEU A 198 5.99 -7.74 5.08
C LEU A 198 5.59 -8.69 3.95
N ASN A 199 4.90 -9.79 4.26
CA ASN A 199 4.37 -10.72 3.25
C ASN A 199 3.38 -10.03 2.30
N ALA A 200 2.51 -9.17 2.83
CA ALA A 200 1.56 -8.41 2.02
C ALA A 200 2.27 -7.40 1.12
N VAL A 201 3.35 -6.76 1.57
CA VAL A 201 4.16 -5.83 0.75
C VAL A 201 4.95 -6.58 -0.33
N GLU A 202 5.54 -7.74 0.01
CA GLU A 202 6.28 -8.59 -0.92
C GLU A 202 5.44 -9.02 -2.13
N ASN A 203 4.16 -9.35 -1.89
CA ASN A 203 3.24 -9.90 -2.88
C ASN A 203 2.04 -8.98 -3.14
N LEU A 204 2.24 -7.66 -3.02
CA LEU A 204 1.15 -6.71 -3.07
C LEU A 204 0.37 -6.81 -4.37
N SER A 205 -0.91 -7.06 -4.26
CA SER A 205 -1.86 -7.03 -5.37
C SER A 205 -3.01 -6.07 -5.06
N LEU A 206 -3.55 -5.46 -6.11
CA LEU A 206 -4.59 -4.46 -6.02
C LEU A 206 -5.74 -4.81 -6.93
N THR A 207 -6.97 -4.75 -6.44
CA THR A 207 -8.14 -4.89 -7.30
C THR A 207 -8.62 -3.51 -7.73
N VAL A 208 -8.54 -3.22 -9.02
CA VAL A 208 -8.89 -1.93 -9.61
C VAL A 208 -9.86 -2.12 -10.76
N LYS A 209 -11.05 -1.54 -10.67
CA LYS A 209 -12.11 -1.68 -11.70
C LYS A 209 -12.39 -3.14 -12.10
N GLY A 210 -12.36 -4.07 -11.14
CA GLY A 210 -12.59 -5.49 -11.35
C GLY A 210 -11.41 -6.27 -11.94
N ASN A 211 -10.25 -5.64 -12.12
CA ASN A 211 -9.02 -6.29 -12.57
C ASN A 211 -8.03 -6.43 -11.42
N LEU A 212 -7.27 -7.51 -11.43
CA LEU A 212 -6.16 -7.72 -10.53
C LEU A 212 -4.92 -7.01 -11.08
N ASP A 213 -4.32 -6.16 -10.26
CA ASP A 213 -3.09 -5.43 -10.57
C ASP A 213 -1.98 -5.94 -9.66
N ASN A 214 -0.91 -6.46 -10.23
CA ASN A 214 0.28 -6.86 -9.47
C ASN A 214 1.13 -5.63 -9.19
N ALA A 215 1.35 -5.33 -7.90
CA ALA A 215 2.09 -4.17 -7.42
C ALA A 215 3.27 -4.56 -6.52
N GLU A 216 3.84 -5.75 -6.79
CA GLU A 216 5.04 -6.21 -6.10
C GLU A 216 6.22 -5.24 -6.26
N PRO A 217 7.17 -5.20 -5.33
CA PRO A 217 8.35 -4.36 -5.43
C PRO A 217 9.22 -4.71 -6.64
N ILE A 218 9.53 -3.72 -7.47
CA ILE A 218 10.54 -3.79 -8.53
C ILE A 218 11.92 -3.44 -7.95
N PHE A 219 11.96 -2.39 -7.12
CA PHE A 219 13.11 -2.01 -6.33
C PHE A 219 12.66 -1.73 -4.91
N ILE A 220 13.44 -2.17 -3.95
CA ILE A 220 13.18 -1.92 -2.53
C ILE A 220 14.48 -1.68 -1.79
N VAL A 221 14.45 -0.72 -0.88
CA VAL A 221 15.57 -0.46 0.04
C VAL A 221 15.04 -0.27 1.44
N GLY A 222 15.71 -0.86 2.42
CA GLY A 222 15.32 -0.70 3.81
C GLY A 222 15.93 -1.72 4.77
N GLY A 223 15.37 -1.76 5.97
CA GLY A 223 15.84 -2.60 7.07
C GLY A 223 15.46 -2.04 8.44
N LEU A 224 15.97 -2.65 9.49
CA LEU A 224 15.78 -2.16 10.85
C LEU A 224 16.52 -0.84 11.08
N SER A 225 15.85 0.14 11.68
CA SER A 225 16.34 1.50 11.90
C SER A 225 16.27 1.90 13.37
N ASP A 226 17.20 2.73 13.80
CA ASP A 226 17.18 3.44 15.07
C ASP A 226 16.24 4.68 15.05
N ARG A 227 15.64 4.96 13.89
CA ARG A 227 14.79 6.12 13.63
C ARG A 227 13.42 5.69 13.14
N LYS A 228 12.38 6.31 13.67
CA LYS A 228 10.97 6.15 13.28
C LYS A 228 10.62 7.14 12.14
N THR A 229 11.26 6.98 10.98
CA THR A 229 11.09 7.87 9.81
C THR A 229 11.08 7.06 8.51
N HIS A 230 10.49 7.62 7.47
CA HIS A 230 10.62 7.13 6.09
C HIS A 230 12.03 7.44 5.58
N TYR A 231 13.02 6.65 6.02
CA TYR A 231 14.43 7.00 5.97
C TYR A 231 14.98 7.23 4.57
N PHE A 232 14.41 6.53 3.56
CA PHE A 232 14.85 6.60 2.17
C PHE A 232 13.93 7.44 1.28
N GLU A 233 12.82 7.99 1.78
CA GLU A 233 11.80 8.71 1.01
C GLU A 233 12.38 9.80 0.09
N ASN A 234 13.35 10.57 0.60
CA ASN A 234 13.90 11.72 -0.11
C ASN A 234 15.13 11.40 -0.98
N VAL A 235 15.59 10.14 -1.00
CA VAL A 235 16.81 9.75 -1.75
C VAL A 235 16.56 8.70 -2.82
N VAL A 236 15.40 8.00 -2.75
CA VAL A 236 14.96 7.11 -3.83
C VAL A 236 14.18 7.93 -4.85
N ASN A 237 14.64 7.93 -6.07
CA ASN A 237 14.00 8.63 -7.18
C ASN A 237 14.21 7.86 -8.48
N VAL A 238 13.18 7.84 -9.34
CA VAL A 238 13.22 7.24 -10.68
C VAL A 238 12.93 8.35 -11.69
N LYS A 239 13.70 8.41 -12.75
CA LYS A 239 13.51 9.35 -13.85
C LYS A 239 13.82 8.66 -15.16
N GLU A 240 12.94 8.79 -16.14
CA GLU A 240 13.10 8.17 -17.45
C GLU A 240 13.41 6.66 -17.31
N ASP A 241 12.59 5.99 -16.50
CA ASP A 241 12.70 4.55 -16.14
C ASP A 241 14.08 4.13 -15.57
N LYS A 242 14.88 5.07 -15.05
CA LYS A 242 16.16 4.81 -14.39
C LYS A 242 16.11 5.20 -12.92
N LEU A 243 16.58 4.31 -12.05
CA LEU A 243 16.83 4.66 -10.66
C LEU A 243 18.01 5.64 -10.59
N ILE A 244 17.79 6.76 -9.93
CA ILE A 244 18.86 7.74 -9.69
C ILE A 244 19.68 7.28 -8.49
N ILE A 245 20.93 6.92 -8.74
CA ILE A 245 21.85 6.47 -7.69
C ILE A 245 22.69 7.66 -7.25
N SER A 246 22.28 8.31 -6.16
CA SER A 246 23.01 9.42 -5.57
C SER A 246 23.97 8.95 -4.48
N ASP A 247 24.97 9.77 -4.16
CA ASP A 247 25.90 9.52 -3.05
C ASP A 247 25.14 9.36 -1.73
N ASP A 248 24.09 10.18 -1.49
CA ASP A 248 23.24 10.08 -0.30
C ASP A 248 22.52 8.74 -0.18
N LEU A 249 22.05 8.18 -1.31
CA LEU A 249 21.44 6.86 -1.33
C LEU A 249 22.47 5.78 -0.96
N GLU A 250 23.62 5.80 -1.60
CA GLU A 250 24.70 4.85 -1.30
C GLU A 250 25.19 4.93 0.15
N GLU A 251 25.39 6.14 0.66
CA GLU A 251 25.85 6.34 2.05
C GLU A 251 24.81 5.87 3.06
N LYS A 252 23.53 6.06 2.78
CA LYS A 252 22.45 5.52 3.65
C LYS A 252 22.43 4.00 3.62
N ILE A 253 22.59 3.37 2.46
CA ILE A 253 22.64 1.92 2.31
C ILE A 253 23.82 1.33 3.09
N LYS A 254 24.99 1.94 3.02
CA LYS A 254 26.21 1.52 3.74
C LYS A 254 26.05 1.46 5.27
N LYS A 255 25.00 2.05 5.84
CA LYS A 255 24.68 1.97 7.27
C LYS A 255 24.02 0.64 7.68
N GLY A 256 24.02 -0.36 6.83
CA GLY A 256 23.54 -1.71 7.10
C GLY A 256 22.10 -1.96 6.65
N TYR A 257 21.67 -1.30 5.58
CA TYR A 257 20.38 -1.56 4.95
C TYR A 257 20.53 -2.47 3.73
N TYR A 258 19.49 -3.25 3.46
CA TYR A 258 19.41 -4.13 2.30
C TYR A 258 18.81 -3.43 1.09
N VAL A 259 19.16 -3.93 -0.08
CA VAL A 259 18.60 -3.49 -1.36
C VAL A 259 18.11 -4.70 -2.14
N GLY A 260 16.83 -4.71 -2.47
CA GLY A 260 16.21 -5.74 -3.32
C GLY A 260 15.94 -5.20 -4.72
N LEU A 261 16.15 -6.03 -5.73
CA LEU A 261 15.84 -5.73 -7.13
C LEU A 261 15.15 -6.92 -7.77
N LEU A 262 14.02 -6.67 -8.44
CA LEU A 262 13.36 -7.59 -9.33
C LEU A 262 13.96 -7.42 -10.73
N GLU A 263 14.66 -8.44 -11.20
CA GLU A 263 15.26 -8.42 -12.53
C GLU A 263 14.18 -8.74 -13.59
N GLY A 264 13.85 -7.80 -14.43
CA GLY A 264 12.77 -7.94 -15.40
C GLY A 264 12.70 -6.81 -16.41
N ASN A 265 13.76 -5.98 -16.49
CA ASN A 265 13.86 -4.82 -17.37
C ASN A 265 12.79 -3.73 -17.11
N ALA A 266 12.30 -3.64 -15.88
CA ALA A 266 11.40 -2.57 -15.47
C ALA A 266 12.14 -1.25 -15.21
N LEU A 267 13.45 -1.34 -14.90
CA LEU A 267 14.36 -0.21 -14.78
C LEU A 267 15.48 -0.36 -15.81
N GLU A 268 15.68 0.65 -16.65
CA GLU A 268 16.66 0.58 -17.76
C GLU A 268 18.11 0.41 -17.29
N ASN A 269 18.43 0.83 -16.04
CA ASN A 269 19.78 0.76 -15.51
C ASN A 269 19.99 -0.38 -14.47
N GLU A 270 19.30 -1.51 -14.60
CA GLU A 270 19.43 -2.65 -13.68
C GLU A 270 20.88 -3.09 -13.46
N SER A 271 21.70 -3.15 -14.49
CA SER A 271 23.11 -3.54 -14.38
C SER A 271 23.93 -2.56 -13.51
N GLU A 272 23.67 -1.28 -13.63
CA GLU A 272 24.29 -0.24 -12.79
C GLU A 272 23.81 -0.38 -11.34
N ILE A 273 22.51 -0.55 -11.12
CA ILE A 273 21.91 -0.75 -9.79
C ILE A 273 22.57 -1.94 -9.09
N LYS A 274 22.69 -3.07 -9.78
CA LYS A 274 23.34 -4.29 -9.25
C LYS A 274 24.79 -4.04 -8.86
N SER A 275 25.55 -3.39 -9.71
CA SER A 275 26.98 -3.18 -9.48
C SER A 275 27.27 -2.18 -8.36
N ARG A 276 26.46 -1.11 -8.24
CA ARG A 276 26.67 -0.04 -7.27
C ARG A 276 26.03 -0.31 -5.91
N LEU A 277 24.84 -0.93 -5.87
CA LEU A 277 24.07 -1.05 -4.65
C LEU A 277 24.11 -2.45 -4.02
N ASN A 278 24.88 -3.38 -4.60
CA ASN A 278 25.01 -4.77 -4.09
C ASN A 278 23.63 -5.41 -3.81
N THR A 279 22.78 -5.45 -4.82
CA THR A 279 21.38 -5.89 -4.69
C THR A 279 21.27 -7.41 -4.50
N ILE A 280 20.20 -7.81 -3.84
CA ILE A 280 19.74 -9.20 -3.75
C ILE A 280 18.34 -9.32 -4.39
N SER A 281 17.85 -10.53 -4.60
CA SER A 281 16.48 -10.73 -5.09
C SER A 281 15.45 -10.21 -4.08
N ILE A 282 14.27 -9.84 -4.56
CA ILE A 282 13.17 -9.36 -3.71
C ILE A 282 12.84 -10.39 -2.61
N SER A 283 12.70 -11.67 -2.96
CA SER A 283 12.41 -12.71 -1.96
C SER A 283 13.52 -12.82 -0.90
N LYS A 284 14.80 -12.73 -1.30
CA LYS A 284 15.92 -12.77 -0.34
C LYS A 284 15.97 -11.53 0.54
N PHE A 285 15.59 -10.38 0.01
CA PHE A 285 15.43 -9.14 0.79
C PHE A 285 14.41 -9.37 1.93
N PHE A 286 13.21 -9.84 1.60
CA PHE A 286 12.17 -10.07 2.60
C PHE A 286 12.51 -11.18 3.59
N GLU A 287 13.16 -12.26 3.14
CA GLU A 287 13.68 -13.30 4.03
C GLU A 287 14.64 -12.73 5.08
N ASN A 288 15.62 -11.92 4.66
CA ASN A 288 16.57 -11.29 5.56
C ASN A 288 15.88 -10.35 6.57
N ILE A 289 14.94 -9.52 6.10
CA ILE A 289 14.21 -8.60 6.98
C ILE A 289 13.35 -9.35 8.00
N LYS A 290 12.65 -10.42 7.59
CA LYS A 290 11.84 -11.25 8.49
C LYS A 290 12.72 -11.91 9.58
N ASN A 291 13.88 -12.42 9.22
CA ASN A 291 14.84 -12.96 10.18
C ASN A 291 15.36 -11.89 11.18
N GLU A 292 15.56 -10.65 10.71
CA GLU A 292 15.90 -9.54 11.60
C GLU A 292 14.76 -9.16 12.55
N VAL A 293 13.52 -9.21 12.09
CA VAL A 293 12.32 -8.98 12.91
C VAL A 293 12.19 -10.05 13.98
N ASP A 294 12.34 -11.32 13.62
CA ASP A 294 12.30 -12.43 14.57
C ASP A 294 13.39 -12.28 15.63
N THR A 295 14.62 -11.96 15.21
CA THR A 295 15.73 -11.67 16.14
C THR A 295 15.45 -10.45 17.03
N TYR A 296 14.78 -9.42 16.52
CA TYR A 296 14.41 -8.21 17.30
C TYR A 296 13.43 -8.55 18.42
N PHE A 297 12.47 -9.41 18.17
CA PHE A 297 11.48 -9.85 19.14
C PHE A 297 11.91 -11.10 19.93
N GLU A 298 13.13 -11.62 19.72
CA GLU A 298 13.68 -12.78 20.41
C GLU A 298 12.86 -14.07 20.20
N VAL A 299 12.45 -14.32 18.96
CA VAL A 299 11.64 -15.48 18.54
C VAL A 299 12.47 -16.42 17.67
#